data_6ff1a81381f1acaaffb831a9e19850e3
#
_entry.id   6ff1a81381f1acaaffb831a9e19850e3
#
_cell.length_a   1.000
_cell.length_b   1.000
_cell.length_c   1.000
_cell.angle_alpha   90.00
_cell.angle_beta   90.00
_cell.angle_gamma   90.00
#
_symmetry.space_group_name_H-M   'P 1'
#
loop_
_entity.id
_entity.type
_entity.pdbx_description
1 polymer ?
#
loop_
_entity_poly.entity_id
_entity_poly.type
_entity_poly.pdbx_seq_one_letter_code
_entity_poly.pdbx_strand_id
1 'polypeptide(L)'
;FYHDYKINVCAGTKAGIGLAALAPVQESMHDPLNSKTITLSCGKLTTGVTVKPWTGVFMLRNLKSPETYFQTAFRVQSPWTMKDDEGRDVIMKEVCYVFDFALDRALRQISEYSCKLNVDEPNPEKKVGEFIHFLPVLAYDGSTMKQISAGEILDMAMSGTSATLLARRWESALLVNVDNDTLRRIISDPRAYEA
;
A
#
# COMPACT_ATOMS: atom_id res chain seq x y z
N PHE A 1 -15.28 -22.63 9.31
CA PHE A 1 -14.22 -21.72 9.73
C PHE A 1 -14.75 -20.31 10.03
N TYR A 2 -15.68 -19.77 9.20
CA TYR A 2 -16.17 -18.40 9.32
C TYR A 2 -17.56 -18.28 9.98
N HIS A 3 -18.10 -19.32 10.58
CA HIS A 3 -19.46 -19.35 11.16
C HIS A 3 -19.66 -18.32 12.28
N ASP A 4 -18.58 -18.00 13.00
CA ASP A 4 -18.61 -17.08 14.13
C ASP A 4 -18.39 -15.62 13.72
N TYR A 5 -18.20 -15.35 12.42
CA TYR A 5 -17.93 -14.00 11.93
C TYR A 5 -19.21 -13.27 11.55
N LYS A 6 -19.37 -12.06 12.04
CA LYS A 6 -20.41 -11.13 11.56
C LYS A 6 -19.95 -10.48 10.27
N ILE A 7 -20.74 -10.61 9.21
CA ILE A 7 -20.43 -10.05 7.89
C ILE A 7 -21.12 -8.70 7.76
N ASN A 8 -20.34 -7.64 7.58
CA ASN A 8 -20.81 -6.29 7.29
C ASN A 8 -20.70 -6.00 5.79
N VAL A 9 -21.81 -5.72 5.13
CA VAL A 9 -21.82 -5.40 3.70
C VAL A 9 -21.91 -3.88 3.54
N CYS A 10 -20.76 -3.24 3.30
CA CYS A 10 -20.62 -1.80 3.08
C CYS A 10 -20.42 -1.50 1.59
N ALA A 11 -21.24 -2.10 0.72
CA ALA A 11 -21.18 -1.99 -0.72
C ALA A 11 -22.55 -1.68 -1.32
N GLY A 12 -22.57 -1.15 -2.55
CA GLY A 12 -23.80 -0.80 -3.26
C GLY A 12 -24.48 0.48 -2.75
N THR A 13 -25.60 0.87 -3.35
CA THR A 13 -26.30 2.13 -3.06
C THR A 13 -26.93 2.14 -1.66
N LYS A 14 -27.38 0.99 -1.16
CA LYS A 14 -28.03 0.85 0.14
C LYS A 14 -27.11 1.04 1.34
N ALA A 15 -25.81 0.91 1.16
CA ALA A 15 -24.85 1.03 2.26
C ALA A 15 -24.57 2.49 2.71
N GLY A 16 -25.19 3.48 2.09
CA GLY A 16 -24.93 4.89 2.38
C GLY A 16 -23.54 5.37 1.94
N ILE A 17 -23.11 6.52 2.42
CA ILE A 17 -21.80 7.14 2.15
C ILE A 17 -21.21 7.63 3.48
N GLY A 18 -19.89 7.55 3.64
CA GLY A 18 -19.17 8.05 4.81
C GLY A 18 -19.64 7.39 6.11
N LEU A 19 -20.06 8.17 7.07
CA LEU A 19 -20.48 7.69 8.40
C LEU A 19 -21.68 6.71 8.35
N ALA A 20 -22.60 6.87 7.41
CA ALA A 20 -23.72 5.95 7.26
C ALA A 20 -23.25 4.53 6.84
N ALA A 21 -22.21 4.45 6.02
CA ALA A 21 -21.61 3.17 5.66
C ALA A 21 -20.79 2.55 6.80
N LEU A 22 -20.35 3.35 7.76
CA LEU A 22 -19.57 2.93 8.92
C LEU A 22 -20.42 2.37 10.06
N ALA A 23 -21.67 2.81 10.19
CA ALA A 23 -22.54 2.45 11.31
C ALA A 23 -22.66 0.92 11.54
N PRO A 24 -22.88 0.06 10.52
CA PRO A 24 -22.95 -1.37 10.71
C PRO A 24 -21.64 -1.98 11.22
N VAL A 25 -20.49 -1.39 10.82
CA VAL A 25 -19.18 -1.83 11.27
C VAL A 25 -19.00 -1.53 12.76
N GLN A 26 -19.32 -0.31 13.18
CA GLN A 26 -19.23 0.10 14.58
C GLN A 26 -20.14 -0.73 15.47
N GLU A 27 -21.37 -0.96 15.04
CA GLU A 27 -22.33 -1.81 15.77
C GLU A 27 -21.84 -3.24 15.92
N SER A 28 -21.22 -3.81 14.88
CA SER A 28 -20.69 -5.17 14.93
C SER A 28 -19.44 -5.31 15.79
N MET A 29 -18.79 -4.20 16.11
CA MET A 29 -17.53 -4.12 16.87
C MET A 29 -17.72 -3.42 18.22
N HIS A 30 -18.92 -3.49 18.83
CA HIS A 30 -19.20 -2.87 20.14
C HIS A 30 -18.28 -3.44 21.23
N ASP A 31 -17.87 -4.69 21.13
CA ASP A 31 -16.81 -5.31 21.93
C ASP A 31 -15.65 -5.72 20.99
N PRO A 32 -14.76 -4.79 20.67
CA PRO A 32 -13.78 -5.03 19.61
C PRO A 32 -12.72 -6.09 19.94
N LEU A 33 -12.53 -6.42 21.22
CA LEU A 33 -11.58 -7.47 21.63
C LEU A 33 -12.12 -8.87 21.38
N ASN A 34 -13.44 -9.06 21.48
CA ASN A 34 -14.09 -10.35 21.34
C ASN A 34 -14.87 -10.47 20.01
N SER A 35 -15.05 -9.36 19.28
CA SER A 35 -15.81 -9.36 18.03
C SER A 35 -15.02 -9.97 16.89
N LYS A 36 -15.64 -10.93 16.18
CA LYS A 36 -15.12 -11.49 14.93
C LYS A 36 -15.93 -10.92 13.78
N THR A 37 -15.36 -10.05 12.99
CA THR A 37 -16.07 -9.35 11.91
C THR A 37 -15.33 -9.42 10.59
N ILE A 38 -16.08 -9.46 9.49
CA ILE A 38 -15.57 -9.28 8.13
C ILE A 38 -16.39 -8.17 7.49
N THR A 39 -15.72 -7.14 6.99
CA THR A 39 -16.36 -6.02 6.31
C THR A 39 -16.07 -6.07 4.81
N LEU A 40 -17.13 -6.24 4.02
CA LEU A 40 -17.06 -6.22 2.55
C LEU A 40 -17.28 -4.78 2.06
N SER A 41 -16.28 -4.21 1.40
CA SER A 41 -16.33 -2.83 0.89
C SER A 41 -15.91 -2.74 -0.57
N CYS A 42 -16.66 -1.95 -1.34
CA CYS A 42 -16.33 -1.58 -2.71
C CYS A 42 -15.97 -0.09 -2.79
N GLY A 43 -14.88 0.29 -2.16
CA GLY A 43 -14.36 1.66 -2.21
C GLY A 43 -14.97 2.65 -1.20
N LYS A 44 -16.09 2.35 -0.55
CA LYS A 44 -16.79 3.28 0.34
C LYS A 44 -16.05 3.58 1.66
N LEU A 45 -15.28 2.63 2.16
CA LEU A 45 -14.52 2.74 3.41
C LEU A 45 -13.01 2.86 3.19
N THR A 46 -12.59 3.10 1.96
CA THR A 46 -11.15 3.22 1.62
C THR A 46 -10.57 4.59 1.97
N THR A 47 -11.42 5.62 2.04
CA THR A 47 -11.01 6.99 2.38
C THR A 47 -11.94 7.59 3.44
N GLY A 48 -11.42 8.52 4.23
CA GLY A 48 -12.20 9.32 5.19
C GLY A 48 -12.77 8.55 6.39
N VAL A 49 -12.36 7.29 6.61
CA VAL A 49 -12.87 6.44 7.69
C VAL A 49 -11.70 5.86 8.47
N THR A 50 -11.81 5.83 9.79
CA THR A 50 -10.85 5.18 10.68
C THR A 50 -11.56 4.17 11.57
N VAL A 51 -11.16 2.91 11.48
CA VAL A 51 -11.62 1.82 12.35
C VAL A 51 -10.40 1.21 13.02
N LYS A 52 -10.06 1.70 14.19
CA LYS A 52 -8.82 1.33 14.91
C LYS A 52 -8.65 -0.17 15.12
N PRO A 53 -9.70 -0.95 15.47
CA PRO A 53 -9.57 -2.40 15.67
C PRO A 53 -9.31 -3.25 14.42
N TRP A 54 -9.42 -2.70 13.22
CA TRP A 54 -9.12 -3.49 12.02
C TRP A 54 -7.66 -3.93 12.00
N THR A 55 -7.44 -5.23 11.83
CA THR A 55 -6.11 -5.87 11.85
C THR A 55 -5.70 -6.42 10.49
N GLY A 56 -6.63 -6.64 9.57
CA GLY A 56 -6.34 -7.21 8.26
C GLY A 56 -7.14 -6.59 7.13
N VAL A 57 -6.50 -6.43 5.98
CA VAL A 57 -7.13 -6.06 4.71
C VAL A 57 -6.85 -7.13 3.67
N PHE A 58 -7.88 -7.57 2.97
CA PHE A 58 -7.79 -8.46 1.82
C PHE A 58 -8.02 -7.66 0.53
N MET A 59 -6.99 -7.55 -0.30
CA MET A 59 -7.02 -6.84 -1.57
C MET A 59 -7.60 -7.76 -2.66
N LEU A 60 -8.93 -7.83 -2.73
CA LEU A 60 -9.65 -8.68 -3.70
C LEU A 60 -9.95 -7.96 -5.02
N ARG A 61 -9.75 -6.64 -5.07
CA ARG A 61 -9.97 -5.83 -6.27
C ARG A 61 -8.65 -5.44 -6.92
N ASN A 62 -8.60 -5.44 -8.24
CA ASN A 62 -7.46 -4.93 -8.98
C ASN A 62 -7.44 -3.39 -8.95
N LEU A 63 -6.71 -2.80 -8.02
CA LEU A 63 -6.47 -1.37 -7.92
C LEU A 63 -5.30 -0.99 -8.84
N LYS A 64 -5.52 0.00 -9.70
CA LYS A 64 -4.52 0.44 -10.69
C LYS A 64 -3.63 1.57 -10.17
N SER A 65 -4.12 2.38 -9.24
CA SER A 65 -3.38 3.51 -8.65
C SER A 65 -2.68 3.07 -7.38
N PRO A 66 -1.36 3.28 -7.27
CA PRO A 66 -0.61 3.04 -6.05
C PRO A 66 -1.16 3.81 -4.86
N GLU A 67 -1.59 5.06 -5.07
CA GLU A 67 -2.16 5.89 -4.01
C GLU A 67 -3.42 5.27 -3.44
N THR A 68 -4.35 4.84 -4.31
CA THR A 68 -5.60 4.18 -3.87
C THR A 68 -5.32 2.84 -3.18
N TYR A 69 -4.32 2.09 -3.67
CA TYR A 69 -3.88 0.85 -3.07
C TYR A 69 -3.40 1.08 -1.63
N PHE A 70 -2.46 2.00 -1.44
CA PHE A 70 -1.89 2.27 -0.12
C PHE A 70 -2.86 3.02 0.80
N GLN A 71 -3.73 3.88 0.29
CA GLN A 71 -4.84 4.43 1.08
C GLN A 71 -5.74 3.34 1.65
N THR A 72 -5.95 2.25 0.92
CA THR A 72 -6.70 1.09 1.40
C THR A 72 -5.88 0.27 2.39
N ALA A 73 -4.61 -0.03 2.06
CA ALA A 73 -3.70 -0.78 2.91
C ALA A 73 -3.54 -0.12 4.29
N PHE A 74 -3.36 1.19 4.32
CA PHE A 74 -3.14 1.95 5.56
C PHE A 74 -4.37 2.06 6.47
N ARG A 75 -5.55 1.58 6.04
CA ARG A 75 -6.73 1.52 6.93
C ARG A 75 -6.52 0.65 8.16
N VAL A 76 -5.70 -0.38 8.05
CA VAL A 76 -5.37 -1.26 9.18
C VAL A 76 -4.20 -0.77 10.03
N GLN A 77 -3.47 0.24 9.58
CA GLN A 77 -2.30 0.77 10.31
C GLN A 77 -2.67 1.82 11.38
N SER A 78 -3.94 2.22 11.48
CA SER A 78 -4.35 3.17 12.52
C SER A 78 -4.02 2.62 13.91
N PRO A 79 -3.25 3.35 14.74
CA PRO A 79 -2.92 2.91 16.09
C PRO A 79 -4.18 2.67 16.91
N TRP A 80 -4.17 1.59 17.68
CA TRP A 80 -5.24 1.28 18.62
C TRP A 80 -4.67 1.07 19.99
N THR A 81 -4.97 2.00 20.88
CA THR A 81 -4.60 1.97 22.30
C THR A 81 -5.83 2.06 23.17
N MET A 82 -5.79 1.46 24.35
CA MET A 82 -6.78 1.59 25.40
C MET A 82 -6.08 2.00 26.70
N LYS A 83 -6.83 2.59 27.63
CA LYS A 83 -6.32 2.87 28.97
C LYS A 83 -6.46 1.63 29.83
N ASP A 84 -5.41 1.28 30.59
CA ASP A 84 -5.49 0.30 31.66
C ASP A 84 -6.11 0.91 32.94
N ASP A 85 -6.24 0.10 33.97
CA ASP A 85 -6.81 0.52 35.28
C ASP A 85 -5.97 1.61 35.97
N GLU A 86 -4.71 1.76 35.55
CA GLU A 86 -3.78 2.79 36.06
C GLU A 86 -3.72 4.02 35.16
N GLY A 87 -4.53 4.07 34.10
CA GLY A 87 -4.62 5.18 33.15
C GLY A 87 -3.50 5.25 32.11
N ARG A 88 -2.66 4.22 31.99
CA ARG A 88 -1.58 4.14 31.00
C ARG A 88 -2.12 3.65 29.66
N ASP A 89 -1.50 4.10 28.57
CA ASP A 89 -1.83 3.62 27.23
C ASP A 89 -1.26 2.21 26.99
N VAL A 90 -2.15 1.26 26.71
CA VAL A 90 -1.81 -0.10 26.33
C VAL A 90 -2.10 -0.28 24.82
N ILE A 91 -1.11 -0.78 24.10
CA ILE A 91 -1.25 -1.09 22.67
C ILE A 91 -2.07 -2.37 22.52
N MET A 92 -3.23 -2.24 21.88
CA MET A 92 -4.16 -3.35 21.66
C MET A 92 -3.88 -4.10 20.34
N LYS A 93 -3.16 -3.46 19.44
CA LYS A 93 -2.84 -4.01 18.12
C LYS A 93 -1.38 -3.73 17.80
N GLU A 94 -0.53 -4.73 18.00
CA GLU A 94 0.91 -4.65 17.70
C GLU A 94 1.22 -4.85 16.23
N VAL A 95 0.44 -5.70 15.56
CA VAL A 95 0.65 -6.08 14.16
C VAL A 95 -0.64 -5.96 13.37
N CYS A 96 -0.51 -5.54 12.11
CA CYS A 96 -1.60 -5.56 11.14
C CYS A 96 -1.10 -6.12 9.80
N TYR A 97 -2.03 -6.63 9.01
CA TYR A 97 -1.70 -7.36 7.80
C TYR A 97 -2.44 -6.83 6.58
N VAL A 98 -1.75 -6.78 5.46
CA VAL A 98 -2.34 -6.57 4.14
C VAL A 98 -2.08 -7.83 3.31
N PHE A 99 -3.16 -8.47 2.86
CA PHE A 99 -3.10 -9.66 2.04
C PHE A 99 -3.45 -9.31 0.59
N ASP A 100 -2.56 -9.58 -0.33
CA ASP A 100 -2.83 -9.48 -1.76
C ASP A 100 -2.58 -10.84 -2.42
N PHE A 101 -3.56 -11.30 -3.19
CA PHE A 101 -3.52 -12.60 -3.86
C PHE A 101 -3.00 -12.49 -5.29
N ALA A 102 -2.63 -11.28 -5.74
CA ALA A 102 -2.00 -11.03 -7.04
C ALA A 102 -0.62 -10.42 -6.83
N LEU A 103 0.38 -11.29 -6.70
CA LEU A 103 1.75 -10.92 -6.36
C LEU A 103 2.32 -9.83 -7.31
N ASP A 104 2.22 -10.04 -8.62
CA ASP A 104 2.74 -9.09 -9.63
C ASP A 104 2.14 -7.70 -9.47
N ARG A 105 0.84 -7.64 -9.13
CA ARG A 105 0.16 -6.38 -8.88
C ARG A 105 0.69 -5.72 -7.62
N ALA A 106 0.76 -6.46 -6.51
CA ALA A 106 1.22 -5.93 -5.22
C ALA A 106 2.63 -5.36 -5.33
N LEU A 107 3.55 -6.12 -5.92
CA LEU A 107 4.94 -5.70 -6.07
C LEU A 107 5.09 -4.48 -6.99
N ARG A 108 4.27 -4.39 -8.04
CA ARG A 108 4.22 -3.20 -8.89
C ARG A 108 3.74 -1.96 -8.11
N GLN A 109 2.68 -2.09 -7.31
CA GLN A 109 2.19 -0.98 -6.48
C GLN A 109 3.27 -0.52 -5.48
N ILE A 110 3.97 -1.46 -4.85
CA ILE A 110 5.07 -1.17 -3.92
C ILE A 110 6.18 -0.42 -4.64
N SER A 111 6.64 -0.94 -5.76
CA SER A 111 7.71 -0.34 -6.58
C SER A 111 7.33 1.08 -7.05
N GLU A 112 6.15 1.26 -7.63
CA GLU A 112 5.69 2.56 -8.12
C GLU A 112 5.49 3.58 -6.99
N TYR A 113 4.95 3.16 -5.85
CA TYR A 113 4.69 4.05 -4.71
C TYR A 113 5.98 4.48 -4.02
N SER A 114 6.90 3.55 -3.75
CA SER A 114 8.19 3.86 -3.12
C SER A 114 9.03 4.82 -3.96
N CYS A 115 9.00 4.65 -5.30
CA CYS A 115 9.69 5.57 -6.21
C CYS A 115 9.10 6.99 -6.21
N LYS A 116 7.81 7.14 -5.90
CA LYS A 116 7.17 8.46 -5.79
C LYS A 116 7.42 9.15 -4.45
N LEU A 117 7.58 8.40 -3.36
CA LEU A 117 7.76 8.95 -2.03
C LEU A 117 9.12 9.64 -1.84
N ASN A 118 10.18 9.08 -2.40
CA ASN A 118 11.53 9.62 -2.27
C ASN A 118 12.03 10.08 -3.64
N VAL A 119 11.72 11.32 -4.00
CA VAL A 119 12.06 11.89 -5.32
C VAL A 119 13.56 12.18 -5.43
N ASP A 120 14.21 12.50 -4.32
CA ASP A 120 15.62 12.91 -4.29
C ASP A 120 16.60 11.75 -4.40
N GLU A 121 16.18 10.53 -4.11
CA GLU A 121 17.00 9.33 -4.25
C GLU A 121 16.94 8.81 -5.71
N PRO A 122 18.06 8.80 -6.45
CA PRO A 122 18.06 8.35 -7.84
C PRO A 122 17.99 6.82 -7.99
N ASN A 123 18.41 6.05 -6.97
CA ASN A 123 18.47 4.60 -7.03
C ASN A 123 17.12 3.96 -6.63
N PRO A 124 16.40 3.30 -7.56
CA PRO A 124 15.12 2.68 -7.28
C PRO A 124 15.19 1.56 -6.24
N GLU A 125 16.25 0.76 -6.25
CA GLU A 125 16.41 -0.32 -5.28
C GLU A 125 16.54 0.22 -3.87
N LYS A 126 17.24 1.33 -3.69
CA LYS A 126 17.35 2.00 -2.40
C LYS A 126 16.01 2.56 -1.95
N LYS A 127 15.23 3.19 -2.86
CA LYS A 127 13.87 3.67 -2.57
C LYS A 127 12.95 2.54 -2.09
N VAL A 128 12.96 1.42 -2.83
CA VAL A 128 12.17 0.24 -2.44
C VAL A 128 12.69 -0.34 -1.13
N GLY A 129 14.00 -0.40 -0.93
CA GLY A 129 14.62 -0.88 0.30
C GLY A 129 14.20 -0.07 1.53
N GLU A 130 14.21 1.26 1.45
CA GLU A 130 13.73 2.13 2.52
C GLU A 130 12.24 1.91 2.82
N PHE A 131 11.44 1.75 1.77
CA PHE A 131 10.00 1.52 1.92
C PHE A 131 9.67 0.18 2.58
N ILE A 132 10.32 -0.92 2.16
CA ILE A 132 10.09 -2.24 2.74
C ILE A 132 10.71 -2.43 4.12
N HIS A 133 11.67 -1.60 4.50
CA HIS A 133 12.13 -1.53 5.88
C HIS A 133 11.01 -1.08 6.81
N PHE A 134 10.19 -0.14 6.35
CA PHE A 134 9.03 0.37 7.06
C PHE A 134 7.79 -0.53 6.92
N LEU A 135 7.60 -1.16 5.76
CA LEU A 135 6.48 -2.04 5.45
C LEU A 135 7.02 -3.38 4.89
N PRO A 136 7.44 -4.31 5.75
CA PRO A 136 8.01 -5.58 5.30
C PRO A 136 7.08 -6.35 4.38
N VAL A 137 7.63 -6.84 3.28
CA VAL A 137 6.91 -7.62 2.26
C VAL A 137 7.26 -9.09 2.39
N LEU A 138 6.23 -9.92 2.57
CA LEU A 138 6.37 -11.36 2.66
C LEU A 138 5.70 -12.01 1.45
N ALA A 139 6.37 -12.96 0.81
CA ALA A 139 5.76 -13.81 -0.21
C ALA A 139 5.68 -15.25 0.27
N TYR A 140 4.60 -15.92 -0.12
CA TYR A 140 4.40 -17.34 0.11
C TYR A 140 4.97 -18.13 -1.07
N ASP A 141 5.94 -19.00 -0.82
CA ASP A 141 6.61 -19.81 -1.83
C ASP A 141 5.97 -21.20 -2.05
N GLY A 142 4.79 -21.42 -1.46
CA GLY A 142 4.10 -22.70 -1.48
C GLY A 142 4.33 -23.55 -0.23
N SER A 143 5.29 -23.21 0.61
CA SER A 143 5.61 -23.90 1.86
C SER A 143 5.75 -22.94 3.05
N THR A 144 6.47 -21.84 2.87
CA THR A 144 6.78 -20.87 3.91
C THR A 144 6.58 -19.44 3.44
N MET A 145 6.45 -18.50 4.38
CA MET A 145 6.50 -17.09 4.11
C MET A 145 7.95 -16.61 4.15
N LYS A 146 8.41 -15.97 3.07
CA LYS A 146 9.74 -15.38 2.96
C LYS A 146 9.67 -13.89 2.84
N GLN A 147 10.55 -13.18 3.50
CA GLN A 147 10.74 -11.76 3.27
C GLN A 147 11.44 -11.55 1.93
N ILE A 148 10.91 -10.66 1.11
CA ILE A 148 11.43 -10.34 -0.22
C ILE A 148 12.33 -9.11 -0.09
N SER A 149 13.46 -9.12 -0.77
CA SER A 149 14.39 -8.00 -0.88
C SER A 149 13.92 -6.96 -1.91
N ALA A 150 14.48 -5.75 -1.85
CA ALA A 150 14.19 -4.69 -2.81
C ALA A 150 14.52 -5.10 -4.25
N GLY A 151 15.66 -5.76 -4.48
CA GLY A 151 16.06 -6.26 -5.80
C GLY A 151 15.05 -7.27 -6.35
N GLU A 152 14.66 -8.26 -5.54
CA GLU A 152 13.65 -9.26 -5.93
C GLU A 152 12.29 -8.63 -6.26
N ILE A 153 11.87 -7.60 -5.51
CA ILE A 153 10.64 -6.86 -5.79
C ILE A 153 10.70 -6.20 -7.16
N LEU A 154 11.83 -5.55 -7.45
CA LEU A 154 12.04 -4.87 -8.72
C LEU A 154 12.07 -5.85 -9.89
N ASP A 155 12.81 -6.95 -9.77
CA ASP A 155 12.91 -7.97 -10.80
C ASP A 155 11.54 -8.58 -11.11
N MET A 156 10.76 -8.93 -10.09
CA MET A 156 9.41 -9.44 -10.27
C MET A 156 8.43 -8.41 -10.85
N ALA A 157 8.51 -7.16 -10.41
CA ALA A 157 7.70 -6.08 -10.96
C ALA A 157 8.01 -5.81 -12.43
N MET A 158 9.27 -6.00 -12.83
CA MET A 158 9.72 -5.85 -14.21
C MET A 158 9.37 -7.03 -15.11
N SER A 159 9.40 -8.25 -14.60
CA SER A 159 9.10 -9.45 -15.37
C SER A 159 7.66 -9.52 -15.89
N GLY A 160 6.73 -8.90 -15.19
CA GLY A 160 5.31 -8.84 -15.57
C GLY A 160 4.92 -7.69 -16.51
N THR A 161 5.89 -6.85 -16.94
CA THR A 161 5.63 -5.71 -17.84
C THR A 161 6.61 -5.77 -19.00
N SER A 162 6.19 -5.38 -20.22
CA SER A 162 7.19 -5.21 -21.27
C SER A 162 8.28 -4.28 -20.76
N ALA A 163 9.51 -4.77 -20.71
CA ALA A 163 10.69 -4.10 -20.16
C ALA A 163 10.81 -2.64 -20.62
N THR A 164 10.32 -2.34 -21.82
CA THR A 164 10.29 -1.02 -22.45
C THR A 164 9.41 0.00 -21.70
N LEU A 165 8.31 -0.39 -21.08
CA LEU A 165 7.40 0.55 -20.40
C LEU A 165 7.89 0.92 -19.00
N LEU A 166 8.52 0.00 -18.30
CA LEU A 166 9.16 0.25 -17.03
C LEU A 166 10.46 1.03 -17.18
N ALA A 167 11.31 0.65 -18.14
CA ALA A 167 12.51 1.40 -18.48
C ALA A 167 12.16 2.86 -18.79
N ARG A 168 11.14 3.13 -19.61
CA ARG A 168 10.69 4.50 -19.90
C ARG A 168 10.18 5.26 -18.67
N ARG A 169 9.49 4.60 -17.75
CA ARG A 169 9.03 5.25 -16.51
C ARG A 169 10.20 5.55 -15.56
N TRP A 170 11.22 4.72 -15.58
CA TRP A 170 12.42 4.87 -14.74
C TRP A 170 13.41 5.84 -15.37
N GLU A 171 13.61 5.75 -16.68
CA GLU A 171 14.37 6.74 -17.44
C GLU A 171 13.75 8.12 -17.36
N SER A 172 12.42 8.27 -17.38
CA SER A 172 11.80 9.58 -17.19
C SER A 172 12.00 10.14 -15.78
N ALA A 173 12.08 9.30 -14.76
CA ALA A 173 12.45 9.72 -13.40
C ALA A 173 13.95 10.06 -13.28
N LEU A 174 14.80 9.39 -14.04
CA LEU A 174 16.22 9.70 -14.16
C LEU A 174 16.50 10.91 -15.06
N LEU A 175 15.73 11.11 -16.13
CA LEU A 175 15.85 12.26 -17.04
C LEU A 175 15.44 13.58 -16.38
N VAL A 176 14.61 13.54 -15.36
CA VAL A 176 14.27 14.74 -14.55
C VAL A 176 15.41 15.10 -13.58
N ASN A 177 16.35 14.19 -13.35
CA ASN A 177 17.51 14.39 -12.48
C ASN A 177 18.82 14.58 -13.26
N VAL A 178 18.79 15.23 -14.41
CA VAL A 178 20.00 15.70 -15.07
C VAL A 178 20.61 16.78 -14.17
N ASP A 179 21.82 16.53 -13.66
CA ASP A 179 22.52 17.50 -12.85
C ASP A 179 22.69 18.84 -13.61
N ASN A 180 22.73 19.93 -12.87
CA ASN A 180 22.78 21.27 -13.44
C ASN A 180 23.99 21.50 -14.37
N ASP A 181 25.07 20.76 -14.17
CA ASP A 181 26.27 20.92 -15.01
C ASP A 181 26.11 20.19 -16.35
N THR A 182 25.45 19.04 -16.35
CA THR A 182 25.07 18.35 -17.59
C THR A 182 24.04 19.16 -18.37
N LEU A 183 23.02 19.73 -17.71
CA LEU A 183 22.06 20.65 -18.34
C LEU A 183 22.76 21.87 -18.96
N ARG A 184 23.71 22.49 -18.26
CA ARG A 184 24.50 23.63 -18.79
C ARG A 184 25.34 23.22 -20.01
N ARG A 185 25.94 22.03 -20.00
CA ARG A 185 26.69 21.50 -21.16
C ARG A 185 25.78 21.26 -22.36
N ILE A 186 24.58 20.70 -22.17
CA ILE A 186 23.61 20.48 -23.25
C ILE A 186 23.14 21.82 -23.82
N ILE A 187 22.80 22.79 -22.95
CA ILE A 187 22.35 24.15 -23.39
C ILE A 187 23.47 24.93 -24.08
N SER A 188 24.71 24.70 -23.70
CA SER A 188 25.89 25.40 -24.30
C SER A 188 26.44 24.70 -25.56
N ASP A 189 25.97 23.54 -25.94
CA ASP A 189 26.38 22.85 -27.17
C ASP A 189 25.55 23.36 -28.37
N PRO A 190 26.19 24.08 -29.34
CA PRO A 190 25.48 24.60 -30.51
C PRO A 190 24.75 23.53 -31.34
N ARG A 191 25.16 22.27 -31.24
CA ARG A 191 24.60 21.14 -31.99
C ARG A 191 23.29 20.59 -31.34
N ALA A 192 22.99 20.99 -30.13
CA ALA A 192 21.76 20.57 -29.45
C ALA A 192 20.49 21.21 -30.04
N TYR A 193 20.64 22.22 -30.90
CA TYR A 193 19.53 22.93 -31.55
C TYR A 193 19.31 22.52 -33.03
N GLU A 194 20.12 21.61 -33.56
CA GLU A 194 20.04 21.17 -34.97
C GLU A 194 19.33 19.80 -35.12
N ALA A 195 18.77 19.21 -34.06
CA ALA A 195 18.02 17.96 -34.05
C ALA A 195 16.56 18.24 -33.67
#